data_18420944d6db5d637544f9392c1c2c47
#
_entry.id   18420944d6db5d637544f9392c1c2c47
#
_cell.length_a   1.000
_cell.length_b   1.000
_cell.length_c   1.000
_cell.angle_alpha   90.00
_cell.angle_beta   90.00
_cell.angle_gamma   90.00
#
_symmetry.space_group_name_H-M   'P 1'
#
loop_
_entity.id
_entity.type
_entity.pdbx_description
1 polymer ?
#
loop_
_entity_poly.entity_id
_entity_poly.type
_entity_poly.pdbx_seq_one_letter_code
_entity_poly.pdbx_strand_id
1 'polypeptide(L)'
;MPIEKPPERRQFGRRAVFKSAIIVLNDGRRLAGAVVDFSDAGARIKLLEATHLEPEFELEIPGDDFVVKCRLAHADDVYIGVQYIKPPRRISWSKR
;
A
#
# COMPACT_ATOMS: atom_id res chain seq x y z
N MET A 1 31.50 13.56 13.43
CA MET A 1 30.90 13.51 13.13
C MET A 1 30.16 13.32 12.55
N PRO A 2 29.77 13.22 12.50
CA PRO A 2 28.96 12.97 12.06
C PRO A 2 28.25 12.74 11.38
N ILE A 3 27.76 12.37 11.22
CA ILE A 3 27.15 12.11 10.69
C ILE A 3 26.34 12.05 10.26
N GLU A 4 25.76 11.95 10.20
CA GLU A 4 24.97 11.91 9.88
C GLU A 4 24.30 11.65 9.32
N LYS A 5 23.53 11.36 9.22
CA LYS A 5 22.72 11.07 8.80
C LYS A 5 22.10 11.25 8.02
N PRO A 6 21.52 11.19 8.07
CA PRO A 6 20.72 11.69 7.17
C PRO A 6 19.95 11.12 6.13
N PRO A 7 19.82 9.94 6.02
CA PRO A 7 19.04 9.36 4.95
C PRO A 7 17.58 9.73 5.00
N GLU A 8 17.11 10.06 6.13
CA GLU A 8 15.70 10.33 6.25
C GLU A 8 15.24 11.48 5.41
N ARG A 9 16.10 12.35 5.09
CA ARG A 9 15.69 13.49 4.34
C ARG A 9 15.23 13.17 2.97
N ARG A 10 15.72 12.10 2.42
CA ARG A 10 15.31 11.69 1.11
C ARG A 10 13.94 11.13 1.08
N GLN A 11 13.37 10.91 2.23
CA GLN A 11 12.10 10.24 2.32
C GLN A 11 10.97 11.18 2.57
N PHE A 12 11.10 12.37 2.12
CA PHE A 12 10.05 13.34 2.21
C PHE A 12 8.76 12.74 1.75
N GLY A 13 7.76 12.77 2.60
CA GLY A 13 6.45 12.29 2.26
C GLY A 13 6.36 10.80 2.03
N ARG A 14 7.40 10.08 2.41
CA ARG A 14 7.47 8.66 2.14
C ARG A 14 8.15 7.97 3.30
N ARG A 15 7.63 6.84 3.70
CA ARG A 15 8.18 6.09 4.80
C ARG A 15 8.48 4.68 4.38
N ALA A 16 9.67 4.21 4.72
CA ALA A 16 9.98 2.80 4.57
C ALA A 16 9.34 2.05 5.71
N VAL A 17 8.49 1.10 5.41
CA VAL A 17 7.75 0.34 6.41
C VAL A 17 7.66 -1.10 5.96
N PHE A 18 7.10 -1.91 6.82
CA PHE A 18 6.85 -3.31 6.49
C PHE A 18 5.60 -3.70 7.24
N LYS A 19 4.47 -3.53 6.62
CA LYS A 19 3.18 -3.77 7.25
C LYS A 19 2.38 -4.75 6.45
N SER A 20 1.71 -5.67 7.12
CA SER A 20 0.81 -6.59 6.44
C SER A 20 -0.28 -5.82 5.73
N ALA A 21 -0.55 -6.22 4.52
CA ALA A 21 -1.54 -5.56 3.69
C ALA A 21 -2.37 -6.60 2.97
N ILE A 22 -3.57 -6.19 2.57
CA ILE A 22 -4.47 -7.04 1.82
C ILE A 22 -4.97 -6.23 0.64
N ILE A 23 -4.85 -6.81 -0.55
CA ILE A 23 -5.45 -6.24 -1.76
C ILE A 23 -6.81 -6.89 -1.91
N VAL A 24 -7.85 -6.08 -1.96
CA VAL A 24 -9.22 -6.59 -2.14
C VAL A 24 -9.65 -6.26 -3.55
N LEU A 25 -9.81 -7.28 -4.35
CA LEU A 25 -10.18 -7.12 -5.75
C LEU A 25 -11.68 -6.91 -5.89
N ASN A 26 -12.07 -6.44 -7.06
CA ASN A 26 -13.49 -6.12 -7.28
C ASN A 26 -14.40 -7.34 -7.21
N ASP A 27 -13.85 -8.51 -7.47
CA ASP A 27 -14.63 -9.74 -7.38
C ASP A 27 -14.63 -10.33 -5.98
N GLY A 28 -14.04 -9.64 -5.01
CA GLY A 28 -14.02 -10.08 -3.63
C GLY A 28 -12.82 -10.90 -3.23
N ARG A 29 -11.96 -11.24 -4.16
CA ARG A 29 -10.74 -11.98 -3.80
C ARG A 29 -9.82 -11.09 -3.00
N ARG A 30 -9.09 -11.70 -2.10
CA ARG A 30 -8.19 -11.00 -1.20
C ARG A 30 -6.80 -11.58 -1.35
N LEU A 31 -5.85 -10.70 -1.60
CA LEU A 31 -4.46 -11.12 -1.81
C LEU A 31 -3.60 -10.54 -0.71
N ALA A 32 -2.78 -11.38 -0.11
CA ALA A 32 -1.90 -10.94 0.97
C ALA A 32 -0.64 -10.33 0.39
N GLY A 33 -0.11 -9.36 1.11
CA GLY A 33 1.13 -8.71 0.74
C GLY A 33 1.64 -7.89 1.88
N ALA A 34 2.64 -7.08 1.60
CA ALA A 34 3.22 -6.18 2.60
C ALA A 34 3.47 -4.83 1.96
N VAL A 35 3.11 -3.78 2.68
CA VAL A 35 3.47 -2.44 2.28
C VAL A 35 4.93 -2.24 2.65
N VAL A 36 5.74 -1.88 1.66
CA VAL A 36 7.17 -1.68 1.91
C VAL A 36 7.53 -0.21 1.99
N ASP A 37 6.71 0.65 1.42
CA ASP A 37 6.79 2.08 1.73
C ASP A 37 5.49 2.74 1.32
N PHE A 38 5.23 3.93 1.85
CA PHE A 38 4.03 4.65 1.48
C PHE A 38 4.21 6.14 1.72
N SER A 39 3.33 6.90 1.08
CA SER A 39 3.28 8.34 1.23
C SER A 39 1.81 8.74 1.23
N ASP A 40 1.55 10.04 1.23
CA ASP A 40 0.18 10.54 1.16
C ASP A 40 -0.49 10.23 -0.16
N ALA A 41 0.28 9.97 -1.19
CA ALA A 41 -0.27 9.78 -2.53
C ALA A 41 -0.42 8.33 -2.93
N GLY A 42 0.29 7.42 -2.28
CA GLY A 42 0.23 6.03 -2.68
C GLY A 42 1.17 5.17 -1.88
N ALA A 43 1.37 3.94 -2.36
CA ALA A 43 2.15 2.96 -1.63
C ALA A 43 2.85 2.02 -2.59
N ARG A 44 3.88 1.38 -2.09
CA ARG A 44 4.55 0.29 -2.79
C ARG A 44 4.33 -0.97 -1.99
N ILE A 45 3.94 -2.04 -2.66
CA ILE A 45 3.50 -3.26 -2.00
C ILE A 45 4.21 -4.44 -2.63
N LYS A 46 4.64 -5.34 -1.79
CA LYS A 46 5.20 -6.61 -2.24
C LYS A 46 4.14 -7.68 -2.04
N LEU A 47 3.76 -8.36 -3.11
CA LEU A 47 2.80 -9.45 -3.04
C LEU A 47 3.53 -10.75 -2.75
N LEU A 48 2.80 -11.75 -2.28
CA LEU A 48 3.40 -13.06 -2.04
C LEU A 48 3.83 -13.72 -3.33
N GLU A 49 3.09 -13.48 -4.40
CA GLU A 49 3.47 -14.00 -5.71
C GLU A 49 2.92 -13.06 -6.76
N ALA A 50 3.56 -13.08 -7.92
CA ALA A 50 3.13 -12.22 -9.00
C ALA A 50 1.70 -12.58 -9.39
N THR A 51 0.84 -11.58 -9.47
CA THR A 51 -0.57 -11.77 -9.74
C THR A 51 -1.03 -10.67 -10.68
N HIS A 52 -1.85 -11.05 -11.64
CA HIS A 52 -2.46 -10.07 -12.51
C HIS A 52 -3.53 -9.32 -11.73
N LEU A 53 -3.44 -8.01 -11.73
CA LEU A 53 -4.34 -7.17 -10.97
C LEU A 53 -5.21 -6.33 -11.89
N GLU A 54 -6.40 -6.07 -11.43
CA GLU A 54 -7.30 -5.12 -12.08
C GLU A 54 -6.74 -3.71 -11.94
N PRO A 55 -7.19 -2.77 -12.77
CA PRO A 55 -6.69 -1.40 -12.67
C PRO A 55 -7.00 -0.72 -11.35
N GLU A 56 -8.09 -1.08 -10.70
CA GLU A 56 -8.48 -0.48 -9.43
C GLU A 56 -8.88 -1.55 -8.44
N PHE A 57 -8.58 -1.30 -7.19
CA PHE A 57 -8.86 -2.24 -6.10
C PHE A 57 -8.75 -1.49 -4.80
N GLU A 58 -9.00 -2.17 -3.71
CA GLU A 58 -8.83 -1.58 -2.39
C GLU A 58 -7.63 -2.16 -1.71
N LEU A 59 -6.95 -1.32 -0.95
CA LEU A 59 -5.82 -1.70 -0.13
C LEU A 59 -6.22 -1.58 1.32
N GLU A 60 -6.07 -2.66 2.08
CA GLU A 60 -6.31 -2.67 3.51
C GLU A 60 -5.02 -2.87 4.25
N ILE A 61 -4.82 -2.11 5.31
CA ILE A 61 -3.71 -2.31 6.24
C ILE A 61 -4.34 -2.51 7.60
N PRO A 62 -4.65 -3.76 7.96
CA PRO A 62 -5.45 -3.99 9.17
C PRO A 62 -4.79 -3.49 10.45
N GLY A 63 -3.46 -3.53 10.51
CA GLY A 63 -2.77 -3.04 11.71
C GLY A 63 -2.99 -1.57 11.96
N ASP A 64 -3.32 -0.81 10.94
CA ASP A 64 -3.56 0.62 11.05
C ASP A 64 -5.04 0.97 10.92
N ASP A 65 -5.89 -0.04 10.82
CA ASP A 65 -7.32 0.20 10.62
C ASP A 65 -7.57 1.09 9.40
N PHE A 66 -6.88 0.77 8.30
CA PHE A 66 -6.79 1.66 7.15
C PHE A 66 -7.27 0.91 5.92
N VAL A 67 -8.11 1.56 5.12
CA VAL A 67 -8.51 1.04 3.81
C VAL A 67 -8.62 2.21 2.85
N VAL A 68 -8.15 2.01 1.63
CA VAL A 68 -8.17 3.08 0.64
C VAL A 68 -8.37 2.50 -0.75
N LYS A 69 -9.12 3.20 -1.57
CA LYS A 69 -9.29 2.83 -2.97
C LYS A 69 -8.06 3.26 -3.74
N CYS A 70 -7.53 2.35 -4.54
CA CYS A 70 -6.28 2.56 -5.24
C CYS A 70 -6.41 2.27 -6.72
N ARG A 71 -5.51 2.87 -7.46
CA ARG A 71 -5.28 2.56 -8.86
C ARG A 71 -3.90 1.97 -8.99
N LEU A 72 -3.77 0.90 -9.79
CA LEU A 72 -2.47 0.30 -10.08
C LEU A 72 -1.67 1.27 -10.95
N ALA A 73 -0.52 1.70 -10.45
CA ALA A 73 0.33 2.62 -11.19
C ALA A 73 1.37 1.86 -12.00
N HIS A 74 1.93 0.81 -11.42
CA HIS A 74 2.86 -0.03 -12.16
C HIS A 74 2.99 -1.35 -11.44
N ALA A 75 3.51 -2.35 -12.15
CA ALA A 75 3.74 -3.66 -11.58
C ALA A 75 5.06 -4.19 -12.12
N ASP A 76 5.81 -4.85 -11.25
CA ASP A 76 7.12 -5.38 -11.60
C ASP A 76 7.31 -6.63 -10.77
N ASP A 77 7.04 -7.78 -11.37
CA ASP A 77 7.11 -9.06 -10.70
C ASP A 77 6.16 -9.05 -9.50
N VAL A 78 6.67 -9.21 -8.28
CA VAL A 78 5.81 -9.21 -7.10
C VAL A 78 5.62 -7.83 -6.51
N TYR A 79 6.31 -6.82 -7.02
CA TYR A 79 6.19 -5.45 -6.49
C TYR A 79 5.19 -4.66 -7.31
N ILE A 80 4.32 -3.93 -6.64
CA ILE A 80 3.39 -3.05 -7.33
C ILE A 80 3.43 -1.69 -6.68
N GLY A 81 3.16 -0.68 -7.50
CA GLY A 81 2.98 0.68 -7.00
C GLY A 81 1.54 1.06 -7.22
N VAL A 82 0.93 1.68 -6.23
CA VAL A 82 -0.47 2.09 -6.31
C VAL A 82 -0.59 3.56 -5.96
N GLN A 83 -1.59 4.21 -6.55
CA GLN A 83 -1.96 5.56 -6.22
C GLN A 83 -3.31 5.54 -5.53
N TYR A 84 -3.47 6.35 -4.50
CA TYR A 84 -4.76 6.48 -3.83
C TYR A 84 -5.65 7.35 -4.70
N ILE A 85 -6.87 6.91 -4.94
CA ILE A 85 -7.79 7.67 -5.78
C ILE A 85 -9.00 8.16 -5.00
N LYS A 86 -9.06 7.85 -3.70
CA LYS A 86 -10.07 8.37 -2.80
C LYS A 86 -9.43 8.55 -1.45
N PRO A 87 -10.02 9.39 -0.59
CA PRO A 87 -9.48 9.53 0.76
C PRO A 87 -9.52 8.20 1.51
N PRO A 88 -8.52 7.92 2.33
CA PRO A 88 -8.54 6.69 3.12
C PRO A 88 -9.65 6.71 4.15
N ARG A 89 -10.08 5.52 4.54
CA ARG A 89 -11.10 5.35 5.55
C ARG A 89 -10.58 4.37 6.59
N ARG A 90 -11.31 4.24 7.68
CA ARG A 90 -11.00 3.20 8.64
C ARG A 90 -11.76 1.93 8.29
N ILE A 91 -11.10 0.79 8.43
CA ILE A 91 -11.75 -0.48 8.18
C ILE A 91 -12.93 -0.65 9.13
N SER A 92 -12.74 -0.23 10.38
CA SER A 92 -13.78 -0.39 11.39
C SER A 92 -15.04 0.40 11.03
N TRP A 93 -14.93 1.46 10.25
CA TRP A 93 -16.12 2.20 9.82
C TRP A 93 -16.99 1.40 8.86
N SER A 94 -16.39 0.48 8.12
CA SER A 94 -17.12 -0.32 7.14
C SER A 94 -17.77 -1.54 7.75
N LYS A 95 -17.43 -1.86 8.95
CA LYS A 95 -17.98 -3.04 9.59
C LYS A 95 -19.30 -2.74 10.21
N ARG A 96 -20.18 -3.66 10.12
CA ARG A 96 -21.49 -3.43 10.69
C ARG A 96 -22.02 -4.68 11.30
#